data_e0bc10b6ba4e3443c70636df1234245c
#
_entry.id   e0bc10b6ba4e3443c70636df1234245c
#
_cell.length_a   1.000
_cell.length_b   1.000
_cell.length_c   1.000
_cell.angle_alpha   90.00
_cell.angle_beta   90.00
_cell.angle_gamma   90.00
#
_symmetry.space_group_name_H-M   'P 1'
#
loop_
_entity.id
_entity.type
_entity.pdbx_description
1 polymer ?
#
loop_
_entity_poly.entity_id
_entity_poly.type
_entity_poly.pdbx_seq_one_letter_code
_entity_poly.pdbx_strand_id
1 'polypeptide(L)'
;MEPVIGKWGSYIMNIGLLISVLTSWLAWTMVTAQIPQAAAENGTFPKEFVKENAAQAPSVSLYVTSGLMQVFMLLVYFSGNAWNTMLSITSVMVLPAYFASAMYLWKLCEDHEYPSGFYIRRSTALLSAVLGSLYALWLIYAAGLNYLLMALIFMAIGIPVFIHARRQNAPHEPAFSAGERFAAWILVAAALFAIYAMATGVVAA
;
A
#
# COMPACT_ATOMS: atom_id res chain seq x y z
N MET A 1 -32.19 -7.90 12.82
CA MET A 1 -32.85 -8.89 11.94
C MET A 1 -33.75 -9.87 12.72
N GLU A 2 -33.32 -10.32 13.89
CA GLU A 2 -34.14 -11.21 14.73
C GLU A 2 -35.54 -10.64 15.06
N PRO A 3 -35.70 -9.33 15.36
CA PRO A 3 -37.03 -8.75 15.64
C PRO A 3 -37.97 -8.70 14.43
N VAL A 4 -37.46 -8.82 13.20
CA VAL A 4 -38.25 -8.64 11.96
C VAL A 4 -38.58 -9.98 11.29
N ILE A 5 -37.59 -10.91 11.23
CA ILE A 5 -37.70 -12.18 10.47
C ILE A 5 -37.52 -13.40 11.39
N GLY A 6 -37.33 -13.18 12.70
CA GLY A 6 -37.06 -14.24 13.66
C GLY A 6 -35.67 -14.89 13.51
N LYS A 7 -35.47 -16.04 14.12
CA LYS A 7 -34.20 -16.78 14.13
C LYS A 7 -33.67 -17.15 12.75
N TRP A 8 -34.56 -17.43 11.79
CA TRP A 8 -34.17 -17.74 10.40
C TRP A 8 -33.44 -16.57 9.70
N GLY A 9 -33.88 -15.32 9.94
CA GLY A 9 -33.21 -14.14 9.41
C GLY A 9 -31.78 -14.01 9.92
N SER A 10 -31.54 -14.36 11.18
CA SER A 10 -30.20 -14.39 11.77
C SER A 10 -29.29 -15.43 11.14
N TYR A 11 -29.78 -16.63 10.87
CA TYR A 11 -29.00 -17.70 10.19
C TYR A 11 -28.62 -17.31 8.75
N ILE A 12 -29.58 -16.81 7.98
CA ILE A 12 -29.31 -16.38 6.58
C ILE A 12 -28.26 -15.27 6.55
N MET A 13 -28.38 -14.30 7.46
CA MET A 13 -27.43 -13.19 7.56
C MET A 13 -26.02 -13.65 7.95
N ASN A 14 -25.91 -14.55 8.93
CA ASN A 14 -24.63 -15.12 9.36
C ASN A 14 -23.95 -15.93 8.24
N ILE A 15 -24.70 -16.74 7.49
CA ILE A 15 -24.17 -17.49 6.37
C ILE A 15 -23.71 -16.54 5.26
N GLY A 16 -24.51 -15.53 4.92
CA GLY A 16 -24.12 -14.51 3.93
C GLY A 16 -22.87 -13.74 4.34
N LEU A 17 -22.75 -13.37 5.61
CA LEU A 17 -21.58 -12.71 6.16
C LEU A 17 -20.34 -13.60 6.09
N LEU A 18 -20.44 -14.88 6.46
CA LEU A 18 -19.35 -15.84 6.37
C LEU A 18 -18.84 -15.99 4.91
N ILE A 19 -19.76 -16.17 3.96
CA ILE A 19 -19.41 -16.28 2.53
C ILE A 19 -18.71 -15.00 2.07
N SER A 20 -19.23 -13.82 2.42
CA SER A 20 -18.66 -12.52 2.07
C SER A 20 -17.24 -12.35 2.62
N VAL A 21 -17.05 -12.66 3.91
CA VAL A 21 -15.73 -12.55 4.55
C VAL A 21 -14.72 -13.50 3.94
N LEU A 22 -15.09 -14.77 3.70
CA LEU A 22 -14.19 -15.76 3.10
C LEU A 22 -13.80 -15.38 1.67
N THR A 23 -14.75 -14.90 0.88
CA THR A 23 -14.49 -14.44 -0.50
C THR A 23 -13.57 -13.21 -0.50
N SER A 24 -13.84 -12.23 0.37
CA SER A 24 -13.00 -11.04 0.49
C SER A 24 -11.59 -11.40 0.96
N TRP A 25 -11.47 -12.31 1.92
CA TRP A 25 -10.15 -12.76 2.40
C TRP A 25 -9.34 -13.41 1.28
N LEU A 26 -9.95 -14.31 0.49
CA LEU A 26 -9.28 -14.93 -0.65
C LEU A 26 -8.82 -13.87 -1.66
N ALA A 27 -9.69 -12.94 -2.04
CA ALA A 27 -9.37 -11.87 -2.98
C ALA A 27 -8.19 -11.00 -2.50
N TRP A 28 -8.22 -10.56 -1.24
CA TRP A 28 -7.13 -9.75 -0.67
C TRP A 28 -5.82 -10.54 -0.53
N THR A 29 -5.88 -11.83 -0.22
CA THR A 29 -4.67 -12.68 -0.16
C THR A 29 -3.99 -12.77 -1.53
N MET A 30 -4.77 -12.90 -2.60
CA MET A 30 -4.24 -12.93 -3.97
C MET A 30 -3.65 -11.56 -4.35
N VAL A 31 -4.36 -10.47 -4.10
CA VAL A 31 -3.89 -9.11 -4.42
C VAL A 31 -2.59 -8.79 -3.68
N THR A 32 -2.51 -9.07 -2.38
CA THR A 32 -1.30 -8.82 -1.59
C THR A 32 -0.11 -9.66 -2.01
N ALA A 33 -0.32 -10.83 -2.60
CA ALA A 33 0.74 -11.65 -3.17
C ALA A 33 1.20 -11.15 -4.56
N GLN A 34 0.29 -10.64 -5.38
CA GLN A 34 0.60 -10.15 -6.72
C GLN A 34 1.36 -8.81 -6.72
N ILE A 35 1.15 -7.95 -5.73
CA ILE A 35 1.84 -6.64 -5.65
C ILE A 35 3.37 -6.79 -5.56
N PRO A 36 3.95 -7.59 -4.62
CA PRO A 36 5.38 -7.81 -4.58
C PRO A 36 5.93 -8.55 -5.80
N GLN A 37 5.15 -9.46 -6.41
CA GLN A 37 5.51 -10.13 -7.65
C GLN A 37 5.66 -9.11 -8.80
N ALA A 38 4.65 -8.29 -9.06
CA ALA A 38 4.69 -7.25 -10.08
C ALA A 38 5.83 -6.24 -9.85
N ALA A 39 6.10 -5.88 -8.60
CA ALA A 39 7.23 -5.05 -8.24
C ALA A 39 8.58 -5.72 -8.54
N ALA A 40 8.70 -7.05 -8.34
CA ALA A 40 9.90 -7.81 -8.66
C ALA A 40 10.09 -7.97 -10.18
N GLU A 41 9.04 -8.16 -10.95
CA GLU A 41 9.07 -8.16 -12.41
C GLU A 41 9.58 -6.82 -12.98
N ASN A 42 9.20 -5.71 -12.35
CA ASN A 42 9.68 -4.37 -12.69
C ASN A 42 11.08 -4.04 -12.12
N GLY A 43 11.74 -5.00 -11.46
CA GLY A 43 13.09 -4.82 -10.92
C GLY A 43 13.18 -3.94 -9.67
N THR A 44 12.06 -3.57 -9.05
CA THR A 44 11.99 -2.75 -7.84
C THR A 44 11.92 -3.57 -6.55
N PHE A 45 11.75 -4.90 -6.68
CA PHE A 45 11.70 -5.86 -5.59
C PHE A 45 12.64 -7.05 -5.87
N PRO A 46 13.04 -7.86 -4.86
CA PRO A 46 13.96 -8.99 -5.07
C PRO A 46 13.42 -10.03 -6.05
N LYS A 47 14.28 -10.58 -6.90
CA LYS A 47 13.91 -11.54 -7.97
C LYS A 47 13.23 -12.82 -7.46
N GLU A 48 13.44 -13.16 -6.20
CA GLU A 48 12.83 -14.33 -5.57
C GLU A 48 11.31 -14.29 -5.59
N PHE A 49 10.73 -13.07 -5.58
CA PHE A 49 9.28 -12.85 -5.58
C PHE A 49 8.60 -13.12 -6.94
N VAL A 50 9.39 -13.23 -8.03
CA VAL A 50 8.86 -13.62 -9.36
C VAL A 50 8.56 -15.12 -9.43
N LYS A 51 9.10 -15.94 -8.50
CA LYS A 51 8.94 -17.39 -8.54
C LYS A 51 7.49 -17.82 -8.39
N GLU A 52 7.03 -18.55 -9.41
CA GLU A 52 5.69 -19.15 -9.44
C GLU A 52 5.75 -20.67 -9.19
N ASN A 53 4.66 -21.23 -8.73
CA ASN A 53 4.48 -22.68 -8.61
C ASN A 53 3.92 -23.27 -9.93
N ALA A 54 3.71 -24.60 -9.96
CA ALA A 54 3.14 -25.29 -11.11
C ALA A 54 1.74 -24.79 -11.53
N ALA A 55 1.02 -24.09 -10.64
CA ALA A 55 -0.28 -23.48 -10.91
C ALA A 55 -0.19 -21.98 -11.25
N GLN A 56 1.02 -21.47 -11.59
CA GLN A 56 1.29 -20.06 -11.90
C GLN A 56 0.92 -19.09 -10.76
N ALA A 57 0.95 -19.55 -9.52
CA ALA A 57 0.74 -18.68 -8.35
C ALA A 57 2.10 -18.23 -7.77
N PRO A 58 2.23 -16.97 -7.32
CA PRO A 58 3.47 -16.41 -6.79
C PRO A 58 3.79 -16.98 -5.40
N SER A 59 4.43 -18.15 -5.36
CA SER A 59 4.60 -18.94 -4.14
C SER A 59 5.42 -18.21 -3.08
N VAL A 60 6.57 -17.61 -3.44
CA VAL A 60 7.41 -16.88 -2.49
C VAL A 60 6.69 -15.66 -1.92
N SER A 61 6.02 -14.91 -2.80
CA SER A 61 5.23 -13.75 -2.39
C SER A 61 4.11 -14.16 -1.42
N LEU A 62 3.38 -15.23 -1.72
CA LEU A 62 2.32 -15.78 -0.85
C LEU A 62 2.85 -16.19 0.53
N TYR A 63 3.98 -16.92 0.59
CA TYR A 63 4.54 -17.35 1.87
C TYR A 63 5.01 -16.16 2.71
N VAL A 64 5.71 -15.20 2.11
CA VAL A 64 6.22 -14.03 2.82
C VAL A 64 5.08 -13.14 3.30
N THR A 65 4.11 -12.81 2.45
CA THR A 65 2.96 -11.98 2.84
C THR A 65 2.08 -12.65 3.89
N SER A 66 1.82 -13.95 3.75
CA SER A 66 1.07 -14.72 4.75
C SER A 66 1.82 -14.81 6.08
N GLY A 67 3.13 -15.00 6.05
CA GLY A 67 3.97 -15.00 7.25
C GLY A 67 3.95 -13.65 7.97
N LEU A 68 4.07 -12.55 7.23
CA LEU A 68 3.94 -11.20 7.79
C LEU A 68 2.55 -10.96 8.40
N MET A 69 1.48 -11.40 7.73
CA MET A 69 0.12 -11.32 8.28
C MET A 69 0.01 -12.05 9.62
N GLN A 70 0.59 -13.25 9.76
CA GLN A 70 0.59 -14.00 11.01
C GLN A 70 1.35 -13.26 12.12
N VAL A 71 2.51 -12.69 11.81
CA VAL A 71 3.27 -11.88 12.78
C VAL A 71 2.44 -10.68 13.26
N PHE A 72 1.80 -9.95 12.34
CA PHE A 72 0.92 -8.84 12.72
C PHE A 72 -0.30 -9.28 13.52
N MET A 73 -0.92 -10.41 13.19
CA MET A 73 -2.03 -10.95 13.99
C MET A 73 -1.60 -11.28 15.43
N LEU A 74 -0.41 -11.84 15.61
CA LEU A 74 0.13 -12.10 16.95
C LEU A 74 0.38 -10.80 17.72
N LEU A 75 0.95 -9.76 17.06
CA LEU A 75 1.15 -8.45 17.67
C LEU A 75 -0.17 -7.81 18.11
N VAL A 76 -1.21 -7.88 17.26
CA VAL A 76 -2.56 -7.39 17.58
C VAL A 76 -3.17 -8.15 18.75
N TYR A 77 -2.97 -9.47 18.83
CA TYR A 77 -3.50 -10.30 19.91
C TYR A 77 -2.95 -9.88 21.28
N PHE A 78 -1.67 -9.50 21.37
CA PHE A 78 -1.04 -9.10 22.61
C PHE A 78 -1.22 -7.61 22.96
N SER A 79 -1.77 -6.80 22.06
CA SER A 79 -1.90 -5.34 22.25
C SER A 79 -3.36 -4.91 22.07
N GLY A 80 -3.99 -4.45 23.13
CA GLY A 80 -5.43 -4.12 23.15
C GLY A 80 -5.89 -3.08 22.13
N ASN A 81 -5.03 -2.15 21.69
CA ASN A 81 -5.34 -1.08 20.72
C ASN A 81 -4.68 -1.26 19.34
N ALA A 82 -3.86 -2.30 19.14
CA ALA A 82 -3.10 -2.47 17.92
C ALA A 82 -3.98 -2.57 16.67
N TRP A 83 -5.18 -3.13 16.78
CA TRP A 83 -6.10 -3.26 15.65
C TRP A 83 -6.45 -1.91 15.01
N ASN A 84 -6.91 -0.95 15.80
CA ASN A 84 -7.29 0.38 15.29
C ASN A 84 -6.09 1.15 14.76
N THR A 85 -4.95 1.07 15.45
CA THR A 85 -3.70 1.70 15.02
C THR A 85 -3.22 1.12 13.69
N MET A 86 -3.21 -0.20 13.54
CA MET A 86 -2.82 -0.88 12.29
C MET A 86 -3.74 -0.53 11.12
N LEU A 87 -5.06 -0.48 11.33
CA LEU A 87 -6.01 -0.05 10.31
C LEU A 87 -5.74 1.39 9.87
N SER A 88 -5.48 2.29 10.81
CA SER A 88 -5.21 3.70 10.52
C SER A 88 -3.90 3.87 9.74
N ILE A 89 -2.82 3.21 10.16
CA ILE A 89 -1.53 3.24 9.46
C ILE A 89 -1.68 2.68 8.04
N THR A 90 -2.34 1.53 7.89
CA THR A 90 -2.55 0.90 6.57
C THR A 90 -3.32 1.82 5.64
N SER A 91 -4.38 2.48 6.13
CA SER A 91 -5.16 3.43 5.36
C SER A 91 -4.32 4.61 4.87
N VAL A 92 -3.43 5.13 5.71
CA VAL A 92 -2.55 6.25 5.35
C VAL A 92 -1.46 5.81 4.38
N MET A 93 -0.90 4.60 4.52
CA MET A 93 0.18 4.09 3.65
C MET A 93 -0.23 3.94 2.18
N VAL A 94 -1.52 3.78 1.90
CA VAL A 94 -2.04 3.65 0.53
C VAL A 94 -2.16 5.02 -0.16
N LEU A 95 -2.35 6.11 0.60
CA LEU A 95 -2.60 7.44 0.05
C LEU A 95 -1.48 7.99 -0.85
N PRO A 96 -0.18 7.83 -0.54
CA PRO A 96 0.90 8.23 -1.43
C PRO A 96 0.88 7.53 -2.79
N ALA A 97 0.47 6.25 -2.83
CA ALA A 97 0.35 5.51 -4.08
C ALA A 97 -0.81 6.04 -4.94
N TYR A 98 -1.94 6.37 -4.35
CA TYR A 98 -3.06 7.00 -5.05
C TYR A 98 -2.69 8.40 -5.56
N PHE A 99 -1.99 9.20 -4.76
CA PHE A 99 -1.47 10.49 -5.17
C PHE A 99 -0.51 10.35 -6.35
N ALA A 100 0.46 9.44 -6.28
CA ALA A 100 1.41 9.19 -7.36
C ALA A 100 0.73 8.73 -8.66
N SER A 101 -0.29 7.87 -8.56
CA SER A 101 -1.07 7.42 -9.71
C SER A 101 -1.84 8.57 -10.38
N ALA A 102 -2.44 9.45 -9.60
CA ALA A 102 -3.14 10.62 -10.09
C ALA A 102 -2.17 11.62 -10.77
N MET A 103 -1.01 11.86 -10.15
CA MET A 103 0.05 12.71 -10.71
C MET A 103 0.64 12.12 -12.00
N TYR A 104 0.78 10.79 -12.08
CA TYR A 104 1.24 10.14 -13.30
C TYR A 104 0.24 10.29 -14.45
N LEU A 105 -1.05 10.13 -14.18
CA LEU A 105 -2.09 10.40 -15.18
C LEU A 105 -2.08 11.86 -15.64
N TRP A 106 -1.87 12.81 -14.72
CA TRP A 106 -1.71 14.23 -15.05
C TRP A 106 -0.55 14.42 -16.01
N LYS A 107 0.63 13.89 -15.67
CA LYS A 107 1.82 13.96 -16.52
C LYS A 107 1.57 13.39 -17.92
N LEU A 108 0.99 12.19 -18.04
CA LEU A 108 0.65 11.59 -19.33
C LEU A 108 -0.28 12.46 -20.17
N CYS A 109 -1.19 13.16 -19.51
CA CYS A 109 -2.08 14.09 -20.20
C CYS A 109 -1.35 15.36 -20.64
N GLU A 110 -0.37 15.85 -19.88
CA GLU A 110 0.38 17.08 -20.18
C GLU A 110 1.39 16.83 -21.31
N ASP A 111 2.15 15.75 -21.23
CA ASP A 111 3.19 15.38 -22.20
C ASP A 111 2.63 14.87 -23.55
N HIS A 112 1.31 14.90 -23.75
CA HIS A 112 0.63 14.40 -24.96
C HIS A 112 0.84 12.89 -25.22
N GLU A 113 1.32 12.14 -24.25
CA GLU A 113 1.53 10.70 -24.32
C GLU A 113 0.25 9.89 -23.98
N TYR A 114 -0.87 10.58 -23.73
CA TYR A 114 -2.15 9.92 -23.46
C TYR A 114 -2.62 9.14 -24.69
N PRO A 115 -2.82 7.80 -24.58
CA PRO A 115 -3.12 6.96 -25.74
C PRO A 115 -4.42 7.36 -26.45
N SER A 116 -4.38 7.51 -27.77
CA SER A 116 -5.50 7.97 -28.60
C SER A 116 -6.63 6.93 -28.77
N GLY A 117 -6.53 5.74 -28.19
CA GLY A 117 -7.52 4.66 -28.27
C GLY A 117 -8.41 4.46 -27.04
N PHE A 118 -8.24 5.27 -26.00
CA PHE A 118 -9.04 5.16 -24.79
C PHE A 118 -10.44 5.76 -24.95
N TYR A 119 -11.42 5.13 -24.28
CA TYR A 119 -12.83 5.55 -24.29
C TYR A 119 -13.04 6.94 -23.64
N ILE A 120 -12.09 7.39 -22.79
CA ILE A 120 -12.16 8.64 -22.07
C ILE A 120 -11.36 9.71 -22.82
N ARG A 121 -11.98 10.87 -23.05
CA ARG A 121 -11.29 12.03 -23.64
C ARG A 121 -10.15 12.52 -22.75
N ARG A 122 -9.03 12.94 -23.35
CA ARG A 122 -7.88 13.50 -22.63
C ARG A 122 -8.27 14.62 -21.65
N SER A 123 -9.19 15.51 -22.03
CA SER A 123 -9.65 16.59 -21.15
C SER A 123 -10.34 16.07 -19.89
N THR A 124 -11.15 15.03 -20.01
CA THR A 124 -11.82 14.38 -18.86
C THR A 124 -10.79 13.64 -17.99
N ALA A 125 -9.81 12.97 -18.61
CA ALA A 125 -8.73 12.31 -17.88
C ALA A 125 -7.86 13.32 -17.10
N LEU A 126 -7.54 14.47 -17.71
CA LEU A 126 -6.81 15.55 -17.05
C LEU A 126 -7.59 16.12 -15.86
N LEU A 127 -8.88 16.39 -16.04
CA LEU A 127 -9.74 16.88 -14.96
C LEU A 127 -9.77 15.86 -13.80
N SER A 128 -9.94 14.58 -14.10
CA SER A 128 -9.95 13.51 -13.10
C SER A 128 -8.60 13.40 -12.38
N ALA A 129 -7.49 13.54 -13.09
CA ALA A 129 -6.15 13.52 -12.53
C ALA A 129 -5.90 14.68 -11.56
N VAL A 130 -6.28 15.91 -11.94
CA VAL A 130 -6.14 17.10 -11.09
C VAL A 130 -7.02 16.96 -9.84
N LEU A 131 -8.30 16.62 -10.00
CA LEU A 131 -9.22 16.45 -8.87
C LEU A 131 -8.76 15.31 -7.97
N GLY A 132 -8.30 14.18 -8.53
CA GLY A 132 -7.77 13.05 -7.79
C GLY A 132 -6.52 13.41 -7.00
N SER A 133 -5.62 14.20 -7.57
CA SER A 133 -4.40 14.67 -6.88
C SER A 133 -4.73 15.61 -5.72
N LEU A 134 -5.63 16.57 -5.93
CA LEU A 134 -6.09 17.49 -4.87
C LEU A 134 -6.80 16.73 -3.75
N TYR A 135 -7.66 15.79 -4.11
CA TYR A 135 -8.37 14.95 -3.14
C TYR A 135 -7.42 14.06 -2.33
N ALA A 136 -6.42 13.45 -2.97
CA ALA A 136 -5.41 12.65 -2.29
C ALA A 136 -4.57 13.48 -1.31
N LEU A 137 -4.18 14.70 -1.69
CA LEU A 137 -3.49 15.63 -0.78
C LEU A 137 -4.37 16.01 0.42
N TRP A 138 -5.65 16.29 0.17
CA TRP A 138 -6.59 16.58 1.25
C TRP A 138 -6.76 15.39 2.19
N LEU A 139 -6.83 14.16 1.67
CA LEU A 139 -6.91 12.95 2.48
C LEU A 139 -5.65 12.74 3.33
N ILE A 140 -4.45 12.99 2.78
CA ILE A 140 -3.18 12.92 3.51
C ILE A 140 -3.20 13.91 4.68
N TYR A 141 -3.68 15.13 4.45
CA TYR A 141 -3.83 16.12 5.49
C TYR A 141 -4.87 15.71 6.55
N ALA A 142 -6.03 15.21 6.11
CA ALA A 142 -7.14 14.80 6.97
C ALA A 142 -6.84 13.54 7.82
N ALA A 143 -5.91 12.69 7.34
CA ALA A 143 -5.51 11.46 8.04
C ALA A 143 -4.86 11.74 9.41
N GLY A 144 -4.36 12.94 9.61
CA GLY A 144 -3.70 13.35 10.85
C GLY A 144 -2.20 13.05 10.86
N LEU A 145 -1.46 13.94 11.52
CA LEU A 145 0.00 13.93 11.54
C LEU A 145 0.57 12.66 12.18
N ASN A 146 -0.07 12.13 13.22
CA ASN A 146 0.41 10.98 13.98
C ASN A 146 0.52 9.73 13.10
N TYR A 147 -0.55 9.38 12.39
CA TYR A 147 -0.56 8.20 11.52
C TYR A 147 0.30 8.40 10.27
N LEU A 148 0.40 9.64 9.77
CA LEU A 148 1.30 9.97 8.67
C LEU A 148 2.76 9.73 9.06
N LEU A 149 3.18 10.18 10.25
CA LEU A 149 4.53 9.96 10.75
C LEU A 149 4.83 8.47 10.94
N MET A 150 3.89 7.70 11.48
CA MET A 150 4.02 6.24 11.59
C MET A 150 4.15 5.58 10.20
N ALA A 151 3.34 5.99 9.23
CA ALA A 151 3.41 5.48 7.86
C ALA A 151 4.77 5.78 7.22
N LEU A 152 5.36 6.96 7.44
CA LEU A 152 6.69 7.32 6.92
C LEU A 152 7.80 6.41 7.49
N ILE A 153 7.71 5.97 8.74
CA ILE A 153 8.65 5.00 9.32
C ILE A 153 8.57 3.68 8.57
N PHE A 154 7.36 3.15 8.33
CA PHE A 154 7.20 1.90 7.57
C PHE A 154 7.66 2.05 6.11
N MET A 155 7.41 3.18 5.46
CA MET A 155 7.91 3.45 4.12
C MET A 155 9.44 3.51 4.07
N ALA A 156 10.08 4.08 5.09
CA ALA A 156 11.54 4.13 5.17
C ALA A 156 12.17 2.73 5.29
N ILE A 157 11.50 1.77 5.95
CA ILE A 157 11.92 0.36 6.00
C ILE A 157 11.96 -0.27 4.60
N GLY A 158 11.17 0.23 3.66
CA GLY A 158 11.19 -0.23 2.25
C GLY A 158 12.47 0.17 1.49
N ILE A 159 13.18 1.22 1.90
CA ILE A 159 14.39 1.71 1.22
C ILE A 159 15.50 0.64 1.13
N PRO A 160 15.90 -0.04 2.22
CA PRO A 160 16.88 -1.13 2.15
C PRO A 160 16.48 -2.25 1.21
N VAL A 161 15.20 -2.63 1.20
CA VAL A 161 14.67 -3.67 0.31
C VAL A 161 14.79 -3.23 -1.14
N PHE A 162 14.43 -2.00 -1.45
CA PHE A 162 14.57 -1.41 -2.79
C PHE A 162 16.04 -1.35 -3.25
N ILE A 163 16.97 -0.92 -2.38
CA ILE A 163 18.41 -0.89 -2.70
C ILE A 163 18.92 -2.30 -3.00
N HIS A 164 18.52 -3.28 -2.19
CA HIS A 164 18.90 -4.68 -2.41
C HIS A 164 18.40 -5.18 -3.76
N ALA A 165 17.13 -4.93 -4.07
CA ALA A 165 16.50 -5.32 -5.31
C ALA A 165 17.17 -4.68 -6.54
N ARG A 166 17.46 -3.38 -6.49
CA ARG A 166 18.15 -2.68 -7.60
C ARG A 166 19.56 -3.20 -7.82
N ARG A 167 20.32 -3.48 -6.76
CA ARG A 167 21.64 -4.10 -6.87
C ARG A 167 21.60 -5.50 -7.49
N GLN A 168 20.53 -6.25 -7.23
CA GLN A 168 20.33 -7.59 -7.79
C GLN A 168 19.89 -7.53 -9.26
N ASN A 169 19.07 -6.55 -9.64
CA ASN A 169 18.50 -6.45 -10.99
C ASN A 169 19.37 -5.65 -11.96
N ALA A 170 20.05 -4.59 -11.48
CA ALA A 170 20.87 -3.68 -12.27
C ALA A 170 22.18 -3.33 -11.52
N PRO A 171 23.15 -4.29 -11.41
CA PRO A 171 24.35 -4.11 -10.59
C PRO A 171 25.28 -2.99 -11.06
N HIS A 172 25.19 -2.59 -12.32
CA HIS A 172 26.03 -1.53 -12.91
C HIS A 172 25.38 -0.14 -12.90
N GLU A 173 24.10 -0.04 -12.51
CA GLU A 173 23.40 1.23 -12.41
C GLU A 173 23.34 1.71 -10.95
N PRO A 174 23.33 3.04 -10.74
CA PRO A 174 23.10 3.57 -9.40
C PRO A 174 21.71 3.17 -8.91
N ALA A 175 21.60 2.74 -7.65
CA ALA A 175 20.32 2.30 -7.07
C ALA A 175 19.24 3.39 -7.12
N PHE A 176 19.64 4.65 -7.12
CA PHE A 176 18.77 5.82 -7.21
C PHE A 176 19.30 6.81 -8.24
N SER A 177 18.41 7.40 -9.04
CA SER A 177 18.66 8.61 -9.79
C SER A 177 18.87 9.83 -8.85
N ALA A 178 19.34 10.95 -9.37
CA ALA A 178 19.57 12.14 -8.53
C ALA A 178 18.32 12.61 -7.79
N GLY A 179 17.15 12.61 -8.47
CA GLY A 179 15.86 12.97 -7.86
C GLY A 179 15.38 11.96 -6.83
N GLU A 180 15.51 10.67 -7.14
CA GLU A 180 15.12 9.60 -6.21
C GLU A 180 15.97 9.58 -4.94
N ARG A 181 17.28 9.90 -5.04
CA ARG A 181 18.15 10.07 -3.86
C ARG A 181 17.66 11.19 -2.95
N PHE A 182 17.29 12.32 -3.54
CA PHE A 182 16.76 13.44 -2.77
C PHE A 182 15.44 13.05 -2.06
N ALA A 183 14.53 12.39 -2.76
CA ALA A 183 13.29 11.88 -2.16
C ALA A 183 13.55 10.85 -1.05
N ALA A 184 14.49 9.92 -1.25
CA ALA A 184 14.87 8.94 -0.24
C ALA A 184 15.47 9.60 1.01
N TRP A 185 16.30 10.63 0.85
CA TRP A 185 16.86 11.39 1.98
C TRP A 185 15.77 12.14 2.75
N ILE A 186 14.81 12.77 2.05
CA ILE A 186 13.65 13.41 2.69
C ILE A 186 12.85 12.38 3.49
N LEU A 187 12.59 11.21 2.92
CA LEU A 187 11.84 10.15 3.58
C LEU A 187 12.56 9.64 4.83
N VAL A 188 13.88 9.42 4.76
CA VAL A 188 14.68 8.99 5.92
C VAL A 188 14.70 10.08 7.00
N ALA A 189 14.91 11.34 6.61
CA ALA A 189 14.89 12.46 7.56
C ALA A 189 13.52 12.61 8.24
N ALA A 190 12.43 12.48 7.47
CA ALA A 190 11.08 12.52 8.01
C ALA A 190 10.78 11.34 8.94
N ALA A 191 11.28 10.14 8.63
CA ALA A 191 11.14 8.96 9.49
C ALA A 191 11.94 9.12 10.80
N LEU A 192 13.16 9.64 10.74
CA LEU A 192 13.95 9.93 11.93
C LEU A 192 13.29 11.02 12.81
N PHE A 193 12.75 12.06 12.18
CA PHE A 193 11.97 13.07 12.87
C PHE A 193 10.73 12.47 13.54
N ALA A 194 10.03 11.56 12.85
CA ALA A 194 8.87 10.86 13.40
C ALA A 194 9.24 10.03 14.64
N ILE A 195 10.34 9.26 14.59
CA ILE A 195 10.85 8.49 15.74
C ILE A 195 11.18 9.42 16.90
N TYR A 196 11.85 10.54 16.62
CA TYR A 196 12.19 11.53 17.64
C TYR A 196 10.94 12.15 18.28
N ALA A 197 9.97 12.57 17.47
CA ALA A 197 8.72 13.17 17.93
C ALA A 197 7.88 12.22 18.79
N MET A 198 7.86 10.92 18.43
CA MET A 198 7.21 9.89 19.24
C MET A 198 7.97 9.62 20.55
N ALA A 199 9.31 9.56 20.52
CA ALA A 199 10.12 9.33 21.70
C ALA A 199 10.06 10.49 22.72
N THR A 200 9.88 11.72 22.24
CA THR A 200 9.76 12.92 23.09
C THR A 200 8.34 13.20 23.56
N GLY A 201 7.34 12.40 23.11
CA GLY A 201 5.93 12.59 23.48
C GLY A 201 5.26 13.83 22.86
N VAL A 202 5.93 14.49 21.90
CA VAL A 202 5.36 15.62 21.13
C VAL A 202 4.18 15.16 20.30
N VAL A 203 4.22 13.88 19.87
CA VAL A 203 3.18 13.21 19.13
C VAL A 203 2.78 11.96 19.91
N ALA A 204 1.57 11.93 20.44
CA ALA A 204 1.04 10.77 21.14
C ALA A 204 0.76 9.62 20.14
N ALA A 205 1.25 8.43 20.49
CA ALA A 205 1.00 7.23 19.72
C ALA A 205 -0.45 6.70 19.93
#